data_2b2c94872aeea0abc34584323c6d5b71
#
_entry.id   2b2c94872aeea0abc34584323c6d5b71
#
_cell.length_a   1.000
_cell.length_b   1.000
_cell.length_c   1.000
_cell.angle_alpha   90.00
_cell.angle_beta   90.00
_cell.angle_gamma   90.00
#
_symmetry.space_group_name_H-M   'P 1'
#
loop_
_entity.id
_entity.type
_entity.pdbx_description
1 polymer ?
#
loop_
_entity_poly.entity_id
_entity_poly.type
_entity_poly.pdbx_seq_one_letter_code
_entity_poly.pdbx_strand_id
1 'polypeptide(L)'
;RLFPEIWDFPLIQSAYNRIASIEKFLYPRSLKVLTKRQLEALESEVMSDALFMLEVEIAFAILMSAVLKDYFKLQPQSCFGYSVGETSMAFAQGIWGNFSEASKAFNSSKLFSSRLSDSKDAVREHWGLSKEQNLGEFWRNYLLMADVSQVKEAIKNEQRVYLTQINTPNEIVIAGEPAACERVINNIGCNAIPAPFNHVIHCEAMASESPE
;
A
#
# COMPACT_ATOMS: atom_id res chain seq x y z
N ARG A 1 0.00 16.06 -4.66
CA ARG A 1 0.09 17.44 -5.22
C ARG A 1 -1.17 17.90 -5.98
N LEU A 2 -2.09 17.02 -6.34
CA LEU A 2 -3.34 17.38 -7.04
C LEU A 2 -4.42 17.98 -6.12
N PHE A 3 -4.39 17.66 -4.84
CA PHE A 3 -5.46 18.05 -3.91
C PHE A 3 -5.63 19.57 -3.70
N PRO A 4 -4.58 20.38 -3.52
CA PRO A 4 -4.78 21.82 -3.32
C PRO A 4 -5.39 22.53 -4.51
N GLU A 5 -5.16 22.00 -5.72
CA GLU A 5 -5.59 22.63 -6.97
C GLU A 5 -7.04 22.28 -7.33
N ILE A 6 -7.49 21.07 -6.96
CA ILE A 6 -8.87 20.63 -7.24
C ILE A 6 -9.82 20.89 -6.07
N TRP A 7 -9.30 21.23 -4.89
CA TRP A 7 -10.09 21.41 -3.67
C TRP A 7 -11.15 22.53 -3.76
N ASP A 8 -10.84 23.57 -4.51
CA ASP A 8 -11.75 24.72 -4.66
C ASP A 8 -12.96 24.42 -5.58
N PHE A 9 -13.01 23.25 -6.19
CA PHE A 9 -14.20 22.84 -6.96
C PHE A 9 -15.37 22.48 -6.02
N PRO A 10 -16.56 23.10 -6.18
CA PRO A 10 -17.72 22.85 -5.31
C PRO A 10 -18.14 21.37 -5.23
N LEU A 11 -17.93 20.63 -6.31
CA LEU A 11 -18.23 19.20 -6.38
C LEU A 11 -17.28 18.35 -5.52
N ILE A 12 -16.02 18.72 -5.47
CA ILE A 12 -15.04 18.08 -4.59
C ILE A 12 -15.44 18.31 -3.13
N GLN A 13 -15.83 19.52 -2.77
CA GLN A 13 -16.33 19.83 -1.43
C GLN A 13 -17.61 19.05 -1.09
N SER A 14 -18.51 18.87 -2.06
CA SER A 14 -19.73 18.07 -1.87
C SER A 14 -19.40 16.57 -1.69
N ALA A 15 -18.48 16.02 -2.48
CA ALA A 15 -18.01 14.64 -2.32
C ALA A 15 -17.28 14.45 -0.99
N TYR A 16 -16.45 15.40 -0.60
CA TYR A 16 -15.77 15.46 0.68
C TYR A 16 -16.73 15.39 1.87
N ASN A 17 -17.78 16.19 1.85
CA ASN A 17 -18.78 16.20 2.94
C ASN A 17 -19.50 14.85 3.09
N ARG A 18 -19.45 13.98 2.07
CA ARG A 18 -19.99 12.62 2.11
C ARG A 18 -19.03 11.61 2.73
N ILE A 19 -17.74 11.96 2.87
CA ILE A 19 -16.68 11.10 3.41
C ILE A 19 -16.20 11.71 4.73
N ALA A 20 -16.94 11.44 5.81
CA ALA A 20 -16.74 12.10 7.11
C ALA A 20 -15.35 11.94 7.74
N SER A 21 -14.55 10.98 7.29
CA SER A 21 -13.20 10.73 7.82
C SER A 21 -12.08 11.34 6.99
N ILE A 22 -12.40 12.02 5.89
CA ILE A 22 -11.38 12.51 4.93
C ILE A 22 -10.60 13.72 5.46
N GLU A 23 -11.10 14.39 6.50
CA GLU A 23 -10.45 15.60 7.06
C GLU A 23 -8.99 15.37 7.45
N LYS A 24 -8.70 14.18 7.98
CA LYS A 24 -7.32 13.81 8.36
C LYS A 24 -6.38 13.65 7.16
N PHE A 25 -6.94 13.48 5.95
CA PHE A 25 -6.18 13.28 4.72
C PHE A 25 -5.96 14.56 3.93
N LEU A 26 -6.60 15.65 4.37
CA LEU A 26 -6.41 16.91 3.72
C LEU A 26 -5.23 17.63 4.34
N TYR A 27 -4.33 17.93 3.49
CA TYR A 27 -3.27 18.85 3.86
C TYR A 27 -3.90 20.18 4.29
N PRO A 28 -3.54 20.72 5.44
CA PRO A 28 -4.05 22.03 5.87
C PRO A 28 -3.69 23.07 4.81
N ARG A 29 -4.54 24.07 4.61
CA ARG A 29 -4.30 25.20 3.67
C ARG A 29 -2.94 25.87 3.85
N SER A 30 -2.34 25.75 5.04
CA SER A 30 -0.99 26.18 5.38
C SER A 30 0.13 25.52 4.56
N LEU A 31 -0.12 24.43 3.83
CA LEU A 31 0.88 23.80 2.96
C LEU A 31 1.44 24.72 1.86
N LYS A 32 0.67 25.73 1.45
CA LYS A 32 1.16 26.73 0.49
C LYS A 32 2.38 27.51 1.02
N VAL A 33 2.67 27.41 2.32
CA VAL A 33 3.73 28.14 3.03
C VAL A 33 4.90 27.22 3.39
N LEU A 34 4.81 25.91 3.17
CA LEU A 34 5.89 24.97 3.49
C LEU A 34 7.04 25.07 2.50
N THR A 35 8.25 25.04 3.02
CA THR A 35 9.46 24.85 2.20
C THR A 35 9.48 23.47 1.59
N LYS A 36 10.22 23.29 0.49
CA LYS A 36 10.40 21.98 -0.17
C LYS A 36 10.84 20.89 0.83
N ARG A 37 11.80 21.20 1.71
CA ARG A 37 12.31 20.28 2.73
C ARG A 37 11.24 19.86 3.75
N GLN A 38 10.39 20.80 4.16
CA GLN A 38 9.28 20.49 5.07
C GLN A 38 8.22 19.61 4.40
N LEU A 39 7.95 19.85 3.11
CA LEU A 39 7.03 19.03 2.34
C LEU A 39 7.57 17.59 2.17
N GLU A 40 8.85 17.46 1.81
CA GLU A 40 9.51 16.15 1.69
C GLU A 40 9.52 15.37 3.00
N ALA A 41 9.74 16.05 4.14
CA ALA A 41 9.68 15.43 5.45
C ALA A 41 8.26 14.93 5.79
N LEU A 42 7.24 15.73 5.49
CA LEU A 42 5.84 15.35 5.69
C LEU A 42 5.42 14.21 4.76
N GLU A 43 5.84 14.25 3.49
CA GLU A 43 5.60 13.15 2.55
C GLU A 43 6.22 11.84 3.05
N SER A 44 7.45 11.90 3.58
CA SER A 44 8.12 10.72 4.16
C SER A 44 7.40 10.17 5.38
N GLU A 45 6.92 11.04 6.28
CA GLU A 45 6.13 10.65 7.44
C GLU A 45 4.84 9.95 7.03
N VAL A 46 4.09 10.54 6.11
CA VAL A 46 2.85 9.99 5.58
C VAL A 46 3.06 8.64 4.91
N MET A 47 4.11 8.49 4.11
CA MET A 47 4.43 7.23 3.42
C MET A 47 4.90 6.12 4.36
N SER A 48 5.31 6.44 5.57
CA SER A 48 5.66 5.43 6.58
C SER A 48 4.45 4.82 7.29
N ASP A 49 3.28 5.48 7.24
CA ASP A 49 2.04 4.99 7.85
C ASP A 49 1.21 4.18 6.83
N ALA A 50 1.30 2.85 6.93
CA ALA A 50 0.61 1.92 6.03
C ALA A 50 -0.91 2.10 6.03
N LEU A 51 -1.49 2.30 7.20
CA LEU A 51 -2.93 2.45 7.35
C LEU A 51 -3.40 3.78 6.75
N PHE A 52 -2.66 4.85 7.03
CA PHE A 52 -2.95 6.16 6.46
C PHE A 52 -2.88 6.12 4.92
N MET A 53 -1.86 5.48 4.35
CA MET A 53 -1.73 5.32 2.89
C MET A 53 -2.89 4.54 2.29
N LEU A 54 -3.30 3.43 2.90
CA LEU A 54 -4.46 2.65 2.49
C LEU A 54 -5.73 3.50 2.47
N GLU A 55 -6.00 4.22 3.55
CA GLU A 55 -7.19 5.06 3.67
C GLU A 55 -7.19 6.24 2.68
N VAL A 56 -6.03 6.87 2.45
CA VAL A 56 -5.89 7.96 1.47
C VAL A 56 -6.18 7.45 0.05
N GLU A 57 -5.66 6.29 -0.31
CA GLU A 57 -5.88 5.71 -1.64
C GLU A 57 -7.36 5.40 -1.88
N ILE A 58 -8.02 4.77 -0.92
CA ILE A 58 -9.45 4.47 -0.99
C ILE A 58 -10.27 5.78 -1.08
N ALA A 59 -10.00 6.74 -0.19
CA ALA A 59 -10.71 8.01 -0.17
C ALA A 59 -10.53 8.79 -1.48
N PHE A 60 -9.32 8.78 -2.06
CA PHE A 60 -9.04 9.39 -3.34
C PHE A 60 -9.82 8.72 -4.48
N ALA A 61 -9.85 7.39 -4.52
CA ALA A 61 -10.60 6.63 -5.52
C ALA A 61 -12.11 6.95 -5.46
N ILE A 62 -12.68 7.01 -4.24
CA ILE A 62 -14.10 7.39 -4.04
C ILE A 62 -14.33 8.81 -4.57
N LEU A 63 -13.48 9.76 -4.19
CA LEU A 63 -13.60 11.17 -4.57
C LEU A 63 -13.52 11.33 -6.08
N MET A 64 -12.51 10.77 -6.73
CA MET A 64 -12.32 10.87 -8.18
C MET A 64 -13.44 10.17 -8.94
N SER A 65 -13.90 9.02 -8.48
CA SER A 65 -15.06 8.34 -9.07
C SER A 65 -16.34 9.16 -8.98
N ALA A 66 -16.57 9.84 -7.86
CA ALA A 66 -17.70 10.74 -7.71
C ALA A 66 -17.62 11.91 -8.70
N VAL A 67 -16.44 12.52 -8.87
CA VAL A 67 -16.25 13.60 -9.86
C VAL A 67 -16.50 13.09 -11.28
N LEU A 68 -15.96 11.94 -11.65
CA LEU A 68 -16.14 11.36 -12.98
C LEU A 68 -17.62 11.04 -13.26
N LYS A 69 -18.34 10.46 -12.29
CA LYS A 69 -19.74 10.08 -12.43
C LYS A 69 -20.68 11.29 -12.36
N ASP A 70 -20.51 12.15 -11.33
CA ASP A 70 -21.48 13.20 -11.02
C ASP A 70 -21.28 14.45 -11.88
N TYR A 71 -20.03 14.79 -12.21
CA TYR A 71 -19.72 15.97 -13.03
C TYR A 71 -19.59 15.64 -14.52
N PHE A 72 -18.70 14.70 -14.83
CA PHE A 72 -18.45 14.34 -16.23
C PHE A 72 -19.50 13.36 -16.80
N LYS A 73 -20.42 12.87 -15.97
CA LYS A 73 -21.50 11.94 -16.36
C LYS A 73 -20.98 10.64 -16.99
N LEU A 74 -19.75 10.23 -16.64
CA LEU A 74 -19.19 8.98 -17.12
C LEU A 74 -19.88 7.79 -16.46
N GLN A 75 -20.24 6.80 -17.27
CA GLN A 75 -20.88 5.57 -16.84
C GLN A 75 -19.93 4.40 -17.14
N PRO A 76 -19.13 3.93 -16.18
CA PRO A 76 -18.23 2.80 -16.40
C PRO A 76 -19.06 1.53 -16.62
N GLN A 77 -18.72 0.76 -17.66
CA GLN A 77 -19.34 -0.54 -17.93
C GLN A 77 -18.67 -1.66 -17.16
N SER A 78 -17.40 -1.50 -16.85
CA SER A 78 -16.60 -2.45 -16.09
C SER A 78 -15.61 -1.72 -15.21
N CYS A 79 -15.30 -2.28 -14.05
CA CYS A 79 -14.32 -1.76 -13.12
C CYS A 79 -13.45 -2.91 -12.64
N PHE A 80 -12.18 -2.63 -12.43
CA PHE A 80 -11.23 -3.58 -11.85
C PHE A 80 -10.27 -2.83 -10.93
N GLY A 81 -9.58 -3.57 -10.10
CA GLY A 81 -8.52 -3.06 -9.24
C GLY A 81 -7.35 -4.04 -9.21
N TYR A 82 -6.19 -3.57 -8.80
CA TYR A 82 -4.99 -4.37 -8.59
C TYR A 82 -4.48 -4.13 -7.17
N SER A 83 -4.31 -5.21 -6.38
CA SER A 83 -3.91 -5.14 -4.97
C SER A 83 -4.90 -4.25 -4.18
N VAL A 84 -4.42 -3.20 -3.49
CA VAL A 84 -5.29 -2.25 -2.77
C VAL A 84 -6.31 -1.57 -3.68
N GLY A 85 -6.06 -1.52 -4.99
CA GLY A 85 -7.00 -1.01 -5.98
C GLY A 85 -8.30 -1.82 -6.06
N GLU A 86 -8.32 -3.11 -5.69
CA GLU A 86 -9.56 -3.89 -5.58
C GLU A 86 -10.46 -3.35 -4.47
N THR A 87 -9.87 -3.07 -3.30
CA THR A 87 -10.56 -2.44 -2.17
C THR A 87 -11.05 -1.05 -2.55
N SER A 88 -10.19 -0.24 -3.15
CA SER A 88 -10.51 1.12 -3.60
C SER A 88 -11.65 1.12 -4.62
N MET A 89 -11.62 0.20 -5.58
CA MET A 89 -12.68 0.02 -6.58
C MET A 89 -14.00 -0.38 -5.92
N ALA A 90 -13.99 -1.34 -4.99
CA ALA A 90 -15.20 -1.82 -4.33
C ALA A 90 -15.93 -0.69 -3.57
N PHE A 91 -15.20 0.16 -2.86
CA PHE A 91 -15.75 1.36 -2.21
C PHE A 91 -16.19 2.43 -3.22
N ALA A 92 -15.37 2.72 -4.22
CA ALA A 92 -15.65 3.76 -5.22
C ALA A 92 -16.87 3.44 -6.10
N GLN A 93 -17.15 2.16 -6.30
CA GLN A 93 -18.34 1.69 -7.03
C GLN A 93 -19.56 1.48 -6.12
N GLY A 94 -19.40 1.59 -4.80
CA GLY A 94 -20.49 1.35 -3.83
C GLY A 94 -20.85 -0.12 -3.68
N ILE A 95 -19.96 -1.04 -4.07
CA ILE A 95 -20.10 -2.49 -3.85
C ILE A 95 -19.98 -2.77 -2.35
N TRP A 96 -18.96 -2.18 -1.73
CA TRP A 96 -18.84 -2.15 -0.29
C TRP A 96 -19.48 -0.87 0.28
N GLY A 97 -20.02 -0.99 1.48
CA GLY A 97 -20.85 0.05 2.08
C GLY A 97 -20.08 1.29 2.56
N ASN A 98 -20.24 1.63 3.84
CA ASN A 98 -19.73 2.89 4.38
C ASN A 98 -18.21 2.85 4.66
N PHE A 99 -17.44 3.62 3.89
CA PHE A 99 -15.99 3.72 4.09
C PHE A 99 -15.62 4.24 5.49
N SER A 100 -16.42 5.13 6.09
CA SER A 100 -16.14 5.63 7.45
C SER A 100 -16.25 4.53 8.51
N GLU A 101 -17.12 3.55 8.34
CA GLU A 101 -17.20 2.39 9.23
C GLU A 101 -16.03 1.45 9.01
N ALA A 102 -15.67 1.18 7.75
CA ALA A 102 -14.49 0.39 7.41
C ALA A 102 -13.20 1.03 7.95
N SER A 103 -13.04 2.35 7.82
CA SER A 103 -11.91 3.09 8.39
C SER A 103 -11.80 2.91 9.90
N LYS A 104 -12.91 2.93 10.64
CA LYS A 104 -12.89 2.63 12.08
C LYS A 104 -12.44 1.21 12.38
N ALA A 105 -12.92 0.24 11.58
CA ALA A 105 -12.50 -1.16 11.72
C ALA A 105 -11.00 -1.33 11.42
N PHE A 106 -10.49 -0.71 10.37
CA PHE A 106 -9.07 -0.73 10.04
C PHE A 106 -8.22 -0.12 11.17
N ASN A 107 -8.63 1.03 11.71
CA ASN A 107 -7.92 1.69 12.81
C ASN A 107 -7.98 0.91 14.14
N SER A 108 -8.99 0.09 14.37
CA SER A 108 -9.09 -0.76 15.54
C SER A 108 -8.32 -2.09 15.39
N SER A 109 -7.99 -2.47 14.18
CA SER A 109 -7.28 -3.71 13.87
C SER A 109 -5.78 -3.55 14.10
N LYS A 110 -5.13 -4.59 14.61
CA LYS A 110 -3.66 -4.68 14.66
C LYS A 110 -3.02 -5.02 13.32
N LEU A 111 -3.84 -5.36 12.31
CA LEU A 111 -3.36 -5.84 11.02
C LEU A 111 -2.33 -4.88 10.40
N PHE A 112 -2.69 -3.61 10.29
CA PHE A 112 -1.85 -2.59 9.65
C PHE A 112 -0.88 -1.88 10.59
N SER A 113 -1.05 -2.02 11.91
CA SER A 113 -0.18 -1.36 12.88
C SER A 113 0.99 -2.23 13.35
N SER A 114 0.77 -3.53 13.58
CA SER A 114 1.84 -4.40 14.08
C SER A 114 1.98 -5.72 13.35
N ARG A 115 0.88 -6.25 12.76
CA ARG A 115 0.94 -7.56 12.13
C ARG A 115 1.70 -7.55 10.81
N LEU A 116 1.36 -6.62 9.91
CA LEU A 116 1.94 -6.50 8.55
C LEU A 116 2.89 -5.31 8.38
N SER A 117 2.88 -4.38 9.34
CA SER A 117 3.74 -3.18 9.36
C SER A 117 4.57 -3.15 10.64
N ASP A 118 5.21 -2.06 10.96
CA ASP A 118 6.04 -1.83 12.15
C ASP A 118 6.83 -3.07 12.60
N SER A 119 6.35 -3.76 13.66
CA SER A 119 7.00 -4.95 14.22
C SER A 119 6.90 -6.19 13.35
N LYS A 120 5.98 -6.22 12.37
CA LYS A 120 5.72 -7.35 11.45
C LYS A 120 5.55 -8.68 12.18
N ASP A 121 4.66 -8.67 13.19
CA ASP A 121 4.45 -9.82 14.07
C ASP A 121 4.08 -11.09 13.31
N ALA A 122 3.32 -10.99 12.21
CA ALA A 122 2.98 -12.14 11.37
C ALA A 122 4.23 -12.82 10.79
N VAL A 123 5.19 -12.05 10.29
CA VAL A 123 6.47 -12.57 9.77
C VAL A 123 7.31 -13.17 10.90
N ARG A 124 7.37 -12.50 12.06
CA ARG A 124 8.11 -13.02 13.20
C ARG A 124 7.58 -14.38 13.64
N GLU A 125 6.28 -14.52 13.75
CA GLU A 125 5.61 -15.77 14.11
C GLU A 125 5.86 -16.85 13.03
N HIS A 126 5.70 -16.50 11.75
CA HIS A 126 5.95 -17.42 10.64
C HIS A 126 7.40 -17.92 10.59
N TRP A 127 8.36 -17.05 10.91
CA TRP A 127 9.79 -17.41 10.92
C TRP A 127 10.28 -17.96 12.26
N GLY A 128 9.43 -18.07 13.28
CA GLY A 128 9.79 -18.53 14.61
C GLY A 128 10.73 -17.59 15.37
N LEU A 129 10.62 -16.27 15.12
CA LEU A 129 11.46 -15.23 15.73
C LEU A 129 10.83 -14.71 17.02
N SER A 130 11.64 -14.48 18.06
CA SER A 130 11.18 -13.83 19.28
C SER A 130 10.83 -12.36 19.05
N LYS A 131 9.75 -11.89 19.70
CA LYS A 131 9.35 -10.48 19.69
C LYS A 131 10.38 -9.54 20.31
N GLU A 132 11.15 -10.07 21.28
CA GLU A 132 12.16 -9.31 22.00
C GLU A 132 13.47 -9.17 21.23
N GLN A 133 13.65 -9.92 20.16
CA GLN A 133 14.85 -9.90 19.36
C GLN A 133 14.89 -8.63 18.51
N ASN A 134 15.86 -7.76 18.77
CA ASN A 134 16.13 -6.61 17.91
C ASN A 134 16.86 -7.06 16.66
N LEU A 135 16.14 -7.16 15.55
CA LEU A 135 16.66 -7.67 14.27
C LEU A 135 17.07 -6.54 13.31
N GLY A 136 16.89 -5.27 13.72
CA GLY A 136 16.99 -4.16 12.77
C GLY A 136 15.96 -4.29 11.64
N GLU A 137 16.36 -3.94 10.43
CA GLU A 137 15.51 -4.13 9.25
C GLU A 137 15.62 -5.58 8.78
N PHE A 138 14.60 -6.40 9.07
CA PHE A 138 14.59 -7.83 8.72
C PHE A 138 13.65 -8.17 7.56
N TRP A 139 12.95 -7.18 7.01
CA TRP A 139 12.04 -7.31 5.87
C TRP A 139 12.21 -6.15 4.91
N ARG A 140 12.27 -6.42 3.60
CA ARG A 140 12.30 -5.41 2.56
C ARG A 140 11.62 -5.91 1.28
N ASN A 141 10.99 -4.99 0.57
CA ASN A 141 10.38 -5.25 -0.74
C ASN A 141 11.29 -4.69 -1.84
N TYR A 142 11.44 -5.43 -2.94
CA TYR A 142 12.24 -5.05 -4.10
C TYR A 142 11.45 -5.25 -5.39
N LEU A 143 11.43 -4.22 -6.24
CA LEU A 143 10.96 -4.32 -7.61
C LEU A 143 12.14 -4.77 -8.51
N LEU A 144 11.97 -5.90 -9.19
CA LEU A 144 12.97 -6.51 -10.07
C LEU A 144 12.55 -6.36 -11.52
N MET A 145 13.51 -5.96 -12.37
CA MET A 145 13.39 -6.04 -13.82
C MET A 145 14.00 -7.37 -14.29
N ALA A 146 13.22 -8.44 -14.22
CA ALA A 146 13.66 -9.80 -14.51
C ALA A 146 12.48 -10.66 -15.00
N ASP A 147 12.79 -11.72 -15.74
CA ASP A 147 11.78 -12.71 -16.15
C ASP A 147 11.23 -13.49 -14.96
N VAL A 148 9.91 -13.71 -14.95
CA VAL A 148 9.22 -14.40 -13.86
C VAL A 148 9.75 -15.81 -13.61
N SER A 149 10.17 -16.54 -14.65
CA SER A 149 10.67 -17.91 -14.50
C SER A 149 12.07 -17.93 -13.85
N GLN A 150 12.92 -16.96 -14.18
CA GLN A 150 14.21 -16.78 -13.54
C GLN A 150 14.09 -16.49 -12.05
N VAL A 151 13.16 -15.58 -11.70
CA VAL A 151 12.91 -15.24 -10.29
C VAL A 151 12.36 -16.45 -9.53
N LYS A 152 11.36 -17.15 -10.09
CA LYS A 152 10.81 -18.37 -9.48
C LYS A 152 11.86 -19.45 -9.26
N GLU A 153 12.80 -19.60 -10.17
CA GLU A 153 13.89 -20.56 -10.02
C GLU A 153 14.89 -20.12 -8.94
N ALA A 154 15.28 -18.84 -8.94
CA ALA A 154 16.25 -18.31 -7.99
C ALA A 154 15.76 -18.35 -6.53
N ILE A 155 14.47 -18.15 -6.28
CA ILE A 155 13.91 -18.17 -4.91
C ILE A 155 13.72 -19.58 -4.35
N LYS A 156 13.74 -20.65 -5.15
CA LYS A 156 13.50 -22.03 -4.66
C LYS A 156 14.43 -22.46 -3.53
N ASN A 157 15.65 -21.96 -3.52
CA ASN A 157 16.66 -22.29 -2.53
C ASN A 157 16.75 -21.29 -1.37
N GLU A 158 15.89 -20.28 -1.35
CA GLU A 158 15.86 -19.27 -0.30
C GLU A 158 14.64 -19.47 0.62
N GLN A 159 14.86 -19.52 1.93
CA GLN A 159 13.78 -19.82 2.88
C GLN A 159 12.93 -18.60 3.27
N ARG A 160 13.47 -17.40 3.10
CA ARG A 160 12.86 -16.16 3.60
C ARG A 160 12.74 -15.11 2.50
N VAL A 161 12.49 -15.56 1.27
CA VAL A 161 12.21 -14.72 0.11
C VAL A 161 10.91 -15.18 -0.53
N TYR A 162 10.04 -14.25 -0.82
CA TYR A 162 8.72 -14.51 -1.38
C TYR A 162 8.55 -13.74 -2.68
N LEU A 163 7.95 -14.40 -3.68
CA LEU A 163 7.41 -13.74 -4.86
C LEU A 163 6.06 -13.15 -4.47
N THR A 164 5.98 -11.83 -4.31
CA THR A 164 4.78 -11.18 -3.81
C THR A 164 3.87 -10.64 -4.92
N GLN A 165 4.46 -10.17 -6.04
CA GLN A 165 3.68 -9.62 -7.14
C GLN A 165 4.35 -9.94 -8.49
N ILE A 166 3.51 -10.14 -9.51
CA ILE A 166 3.90 -10.23 -10.92
C ILE A 166 3.15 -9.11 -11.64
N ASN A 167 3.80 -7.96 -11.83
CA ASN A 167 3.20 -6.81 -12.49
C ASN A 167 3.12 -7.02 -14.01
N THR A 168 4.21 -7.52 -14.57
CA THR A 168 4.33 -7.92 -15.98
C THR A 168 5.22 -9.18 -16.06
N PRO A 169 5.36 -9.82 -17.23
CA PRO A 169 6.30 -10.94 -17.38
C PRO A 169 7.74 -10.63 -16.98
N ASN A 170 8.14 -9.35 -17.01
CA ASN A 170 9.50 -8.88 -16.75
C ASN A 170 9.60 -7.85 -15.61
N GLU A 171 8.52 -7.64 -14.86
CA GLU A 171 8.49 -6.74 -13.71
C GLU A 171 7.82 -7.42 -12.53
N ILE A 172 8.59 -7.70 -11.50
CA ILE A 172 8.24 -8.60 -10.42
C ILE A 172 8.61 -7.97 -9.09
N VAL A 173 7.81 -8.20 -8.06
CA VAL A 173 8.16 -7.83 -6.68
C VAL A 173 8.50 -9.08 -5.89
N ILE A 174 9.66 -9.05 -5.26
CA ILE A 174 10.04 -9.99 -4.20
C ILE A 174 10.11 -9.26 -2.87
N ALA A 175 9.89 -10.00 -1.80
CA ALA A 175 10.05 -9.46 -0.45
C ALA A 175 10.55 -10.53 0.50
N GLY A 176 11.18 -10.10 1.60
CA GLY A 176 11.71 -11.02 2.61
C GLY A 176 12.90 -10.46 3.35
N GLU A 177 13.74 -11.36 3.85
CA GLU A 177 14.98 -11.02 4.52
C GLU A 177 15.92 -10.29 3.54
N PRO A 178 16.40 -9.07 3.86
CA PRO A 178 17.15 -8.26 2.91
C PRO A 178 18.36 -8.97 2.30
N ALA A 179 19.15 -9.64 3.13
CA ALA A 179 20.34 -10.37 2.65
C ALA A 179 19.99 -11.54 1.71
N ALA A 180 18.86 -12.23 1.96
CA ALA A 180 18.38 -13.30 1.10
C ALA A 180 17.83 -12.73 -0.23
N CYS A 181 17.11 -11.62 -0.20
CA CYS A 181 16.67 -10.92 -1.41
C CYS A 181 17.87 -10.46 -2.27
N GLU A 182 18.92 -9.93 -1.63
CA GLU A 182 20.15 -9.51 -2.33
C GLU A 182 20.87 -10.68 -2.99
N ARG A 183 20.89 -11.88 -2.35
CA ARG A 183 21.43 -13.09 -2.99
C ARG A 183 20.65 -13.47 -4.25
N VAL A 184 19.32 -13.42 -4.19
CA VAL A 184 18.46 -13.67 -5.36
C VAL A 184 18.75 -12.66 -6.48
N ILE A 185 18.79 -11.38 -6.16
CA ILE A 185 19.06 -10.29 -7.13
C ILE A 185 20.43 -10.50 -7.80
N ASN A 186 21.46 -10.77 -7.00
CA ASN A 186 22.81 -10.99 -7.49
C ASN A 186 22.92 -12.27 -8.35
N ASN A 187 22.22 -13.34 -7.97
CA ASN A 187 22.18 -14.58 -8.74
C ASN A 187 21.54 -14.40 -10.12
N ILE A 188 20.49 -13.62 -10.21
CA ILE A 188 19.82 -13.30 -11.48
C ILE A 188 20.64 -12.28 -12.28
N GLY A 189 21.34 -11.37 -11.61
CA GLY A 189 22.08 -10.26 -12.23
C GLY A 189 21.15 -9.18 -12.83
N CYS A 190 19.99 -8.96 -12.21
CA CYS A 190 19.01 -8.00 -12.69
C CYS A 190 19.08 -6.64 -11.98
N ASN A 191 18.47 -5.62 -12.59
CA ASN A 191 18.23 -4.36 -11.91
C ASN A 191 17.12 -4.54 -10.86
N ALA A 192 17.37 -4.06 -9.65
CA ALA A 192 16.42 -4.07 -8.56
C ALA A 192 16.33 -2.70 -7.90
N ILE A 193 15.12 -2.30 -7.55
CA ILE A 193 14.83 -1.03 -6.89
C ILE A 193 14.14 -1.36 -5.58
N PRO A 194 14.65 -0.91 -4.41
CA PRO A 194 13.93 -1.01 -3.16
C PRO A 194 12.58 -0.31 -3.29
N ALA A 195 11.51 -0.99 -2.89
CA ALA A 195 10.19 -0.37 -2.88
C ALA A 195 10.13 0.75 -1.83
N PRO A 196 9.34 1.81 -2.07
CA PRO A 196 9.21 2.92 -1.13
C PRO A 196 8.40 2.57 0.12
N PHE A 197 7.84 1.38 0.18
CA PHE A 197 7.08 0.84 1.31
C PHE A 197 7.73 -0.43 1.85
N ASN A 198 7.46 -0.73 3.12
CA ASN A 198 8.05 -1.87 3.82
C ASN A 198 6.99 -2.73 4.55
N HIS A 199 5.83 -2.92 3.92
CA HIS A 199 4.76 -3.74 4.47
C HIS A 199 4.88 -5.19 3.99
N VAL A 200 4.36 -6.12 4.78
CA VAL A 200 4.21 -7.53 4.38
C VAL A 200 2.93 -7.66 3.57
N ILE A 201 3.07 -8.09 2.33
CA ILE A 201 1.93 -8.23 1.40
C ILE A 201 2.09 -9.51 0.55
N HIS A 202 0.96 -10.11 0.19
CA HIS A 202 0.83 -11.16 -0.83
C HIS A 202 1.83 -12.33 -0.69
N CYS A 203 2.07 -12.82 0.53
CA CYS A 203 2.98 -13.94 0.76
C CYS A 203 2.50 -14.85 1.89
N GLU A 204 3.09 -16.04 1.97
CA GLU A 204 2.77 -17.06 2.98
C GLU A 204 2.94 -16.56 4.42
N ALA A 205 3.86 -15.63 4.66
CA ALA A 205 4.09 -15.07 5.99
C ALA A 205 2.90 -14.30 6.57
N MET A 206 1.89 -13.97 5.75
CA MET A 206 0.65 -13.35 6.19
C MET A 206 -0.56 -14.31 6.17
N ALA A 207 -0.35 -15.60 5.93
CA ALA A 207 -1.46 -16.56 5.84
C ALA A 207 -2.29 -16.64 7.13
N SER A 208 -1.67 -16.42 8.29
CA SER A 208 -2.37 -16.36 9.59
C SER A 208 -3.36 -15.19 9.71
N GLU A 209 -3.25 -14.19 8.85
CA GLU A 209 -4.10 -12.99 8.86
C GLU A 209 -5.31 -13.12 7.92
N SER A 210 -5.35 -14.16 7.11
CA SER A 210 -6.50 -14.46 6.23
C SER A 210 -7.51 -15.31 6.99
N PRO A 211 -8.78 -14.89 7.11
CA PRO A 211 -9.83 -15.79 7.60
C PRO A 211 -9.98 -16.97 6.62
N GLU A 212 -10.18 -18.18 7.18
CA GLU A 212 -10.52 -19.37 6.40
C GLU A 212 -11.87 -19.25 5.68
#